data_48f457ccafe967dbae884b4e7c54d4aa
#
_entry.id   48f457ccafe967dbae884b4e7c54d4aa
#
_cell.length_a   1.000
_cell.length_b   1.000
_cell.length_c   1.000
_cell.angle_alpha   90.00
_cell.angle_beta   90.00
_cell.angle_gamma   90.00
#
_symmetry.space_group_name_H-M   'P 1'
#
loop_
_entity.id
_entity.type
_entity.pdbx_description
1 polymer ?
#
loop_
_entity_poly.entity_id
_entity_poly.type
_entity_poly.pdbx_seq_one_letter_code
_entity_poly.pdbx_strand_id
1 'polypeptide(L)'
;MGRGRRRRGAGVTVDAASEHSRTRPTPRPLPDPEILAFLYLEARLADEGRYSEWESLWADDDDTVEYRVPMHPDDDPRTTLAYINDNRRRIKSRVAQLNTGNRHSQTPPSVMRRIVSNSEVVAEDADTVTVESNFALFEYRIRQRFWAGRVIHTIRRSADGLRLIRKVVHLVDAGGPVETLAFLI
;
A
#
# COMPACT_ATOMS: atom_id res chain seq x y z
N MET A 1 -50.69 -45.21 -52.75
CA MET A 1 -49.60 -44.36 -53.22
C MET A 1 -49.49 -43.18 -52.30
N GLY A 2 -48.46 -43.17 -51.41
CA GLY A 2 -48.22 -42.08 -50.49
C GLY A 2 -46.78 -42.13 -50.02
N ARG A 3 -45.93 -41.25 -50.55
CA ARG A 3 -44.49 -41.25 -50.30
C ARG A 3 -44.19 -40.63 -48.96
N GLY A 4 -43.54 -41.40 -48.07
CA GLY A 4 -42.99 -40.95 -46.81
C GLY A 4 -41.73 -40.06 -47.02
N ARG A 5 -41.77 -38.86 -46.48
CA ARG A 5 -40.60 -37.98 -46.35
C ARG A 5 -39.84 -38.30 -45.03
N ARG A 6 -38.65 -38.82 -45.16
CA ARG A 6 -37.68 -38.94 -44.04
C ARG A 6 -37.15 -37.55 -43.75
N ARG A 7 -37.36 -37.06 -42.53
CA ARG A 7 -36.66 -35.87 -42.01
C ARG A 7 -35.24 -36.31 -41.54
N ARG A 8 -34.24 -35.68 -42.13
CA ARG A 8 -32.84 -35.81 -41.65
C ARG A 8 -32.70 -35.00 -40.37
N GLY A 9 -32.27 -35.66 -39.31
CA GLY A 9 -31.87 -35.02 -38.06
C GLY A 9 -30.61 -34.20 -38.30
N ALA A 10 -30.68 -32.92 -37.94
CA ALA A 10 -29.49 -32.06 -37.83
C ALA A 10 -28.73 -32.46 -36.55
N GLY A 11 -27.54 -32.99 -36.76
CA GLY A 11 -26.59 -33.22 -35.65
C GLY A 11 -26.16 -31.88 -35.05
N VAL A 12 -26.48 -31.68 -33.79
CA VAL A 12 -25.94 -30.58 -33.00
C VAL A 12 -24.50 -30.97 -32.66
N THR A 13 -23.54 -30.35 -33.33
CA THR A 13 -22.13 -30.38 -32.92
C THR A 13 -22.01 -29.57 -31.65
N VAL A 14 -21.82 -30.26 -30.54
CA VAL A 14 -21.45 -29.61 -29.27
C VAL A 14 -19.99 -29.16 -29.44
N ASP A 15 -19.84 -27.85 -29.56
CA ASP A 15 -18.55 -27.18 -29.62
C ASP A 15 -17.82 -27.45 -28.29
N ALA A 16 -16.65 -28.09 -28.37
CA ALA A 16 -15.83 -28.40 -27.23
C ALA A 16 -15.41 -27.08 -26.57
N ALA A 17 -16.00 -26.82 -25.41
CA ALA A 17 -15.63 -25.68 -24.58
C ALA A 17 -14.11 -25.64 -24.40
N SER A 18 -13.52 -24.51 -24.83
CA SER A 18 -12.12 -24.20 -24.62
C SER A 18 -11.79 -24.35 -23.13
N GLU A 19 -11.02 -25.37 -22.78
CA GLU A 19 -10.39 -25.50 -21.47
C GLU A 19 -9.47 -24.28 -21.29
N HIS A 20 -9.99 -23.26 -20.60
CA HIS A 20 -9.13 -22.23 -20.05
C HIS A 20 -8.23 -22.91 -19.04
N SER A 21 -6.99 -23.13 -19.42
CA SER A 21 -5.92 -23.56 -18.53
C SER A 21 -5.86 -22.58 -17.36
N ARG A 22 -6.51 -22.92 -16.25
CA ARG A 22 -6.43 -22.18 -15.00
C ARG A 22 -5.04 -22.42 -14.42
N THR A 23 -4.10 -21.59 -14.79
CA THR A 23 -2.77 -21.58 -14.18
C THR A 23 -2.95 -21.43 -12.66
N ARG A 24 -2.47 -22.41 -11.91
CA ARG A 24 -2.54 -22.37 -10.44
C ARG A 24 -1.77 -21.14 -9.94
N PRO A 25 -2.35 -20.28 -9.09
CA PRO A 25 -1.62 -19.15 -8.53
C PRO A 25 -0.36 -19.60 -7.81
N THR A 26 0.76 -18.93 -8.08
CA THR A 26 2.04 -19.20 -7.41
C THR A 26 2.18 -18.24 -6.22
N PRO A 27 2.57 -18.73 -5.03
CA PRO A 27 2.88 -17.84 -3.91
C PRO A 27 4.02 -16.88 -4.27
N ARG A 28 3.89 -15.61 -3.83
CA ARG A 28 4.98 -14.63 -3.94
C ARG A 28 6.04 -14.90 -2.88
N PRO A 29 7.30 -14.53 -3.13
CA PRO A 29 8.36 -14.67 -2.14
C PRO A 29 8.07 -13.83 -0.88
N LEU A 30 8.51 -14.33 0.27
CA LEU A 30 8.50 -13.56 1.50
C LEU A 30 9.72 -12.62 1.51
N PRO A 31 9.61 -11.43 2.11
CA PRO A 31 10.75 -10.55 2.30
C PRO A 31 11.80 -11.18 3.24
N ASP A 32 13.06 -10.84 3.01
CA ASP A 32 14.14 -11.21 3.93
C ASP A 32 13.86 -10.69 5.36
N PRO A 33 14.38 -11.37 6.40
CA PRO A 33 14.19 -10.93 7.79
C PRO A 33 14.65 -9.49 8.05
N GLU A 34 15.70 -9.01 7.39
CA GLU A 34 16.19 -7.63 7.50
C GLU A 34 15.16 -6.63 6.95
N ILE A 35 14.59 -6.93 5.80
CA ILE A 35 13.52 -6.11 5.18
C ILE A 35 12.29 -6.09 6.07
N LEU A 36 11.87 -7.22 6.62
CA LEU A 36 10.74 -7.28 7.56
C LEU A 36 11.01 -6.46 8.82
N ALA A 37 12.21 -6.57 9.40
CA ALA A 37 12.60 -5.79 10.57
C ALA A 37 12.57 -4.28 10.28
N PHE A 38 12.97 -3.86 9.09
CA PHE A 38 12.90 -2.47 8.66
C PHE A 38 11.44 -1.98 8.54
N LEU A 39 10.54 -2.77 7.93
CA LEU A 39 9.11 -2.46 7.84
C LEU A 39 8.45 -2.34 9.22
N TYR A 40 8.80 -3.24 10.15
CA TYR A 40 8.28 -3.17 11.54
C TYR A 40 8.86 -1.99 12.31
N LEU A 41 10.11 -1.59 12.04
CA LEU A 41 10.70 -0.37 12.60
C LEU A 41 9.95 0.87 12.10
N GLU A 42 9.71 0.97 10.80
CA GLU A 42 8.95 2.06 10.19
C GLU A 42 7.57 2.21 10.84
N ALA A 43 6.83 1.10 10.92
CA ALA A 43 5.51 1.05 11.54
C ALA A 43 5.53 1.49 13.01
N ARG A 44 6.49 0.97 13.79
CA ARG A 44 6.65 1.29 15.21
C ARG A 44 6.95 2.77 15.43
N LEU A 45 7.88 3.34 14.67
CA LEU A 45 8.27 4.76 14.81
C LEU A 45 7.10 5.70 14.52
N ALA A 46 6.29 5.36 13.50
CA ALA A 46 5.08 6.10 13.19
C ALA A 46 4.04 6.02 14.31
N ASP A 47 3.81 4.84 14.89
CA ASP A 47 2.84 4.63 15.97
C ASP A 47 3.27 5.26 17.31
N GLU A 48 4.57 5.31 17.57
CA GLU A 48 5.14 5.91 18.78
C GLU A 48 5.32 7.43 18.68
N GLY A 49 5.02 8.03 17.51
CA GLY A 49 5.21 9.46 17.29
C GLY A 49 6.68 9.88 17.23
N ARG A 50 7.59 8.96 16.95
CA ARG A 50 9.04 9.20 16.80
C ARG A 50 9.35 9.73 15.41
N TYR A 51 8.76 10.88 15.09
CA TYR A 51 8.67 11.37 13.72
C TYR A 51 10.01 11.72 13.08
N SER A 52 10.97 12.25 13.85
CA SER A 52 12.32 12.54 13.34
C SER A 52 13.09 11.27 12.99
N GLU A 53 12.92 10.20 13.78
CA GLU A 53 13.53 8.91 13.50
C GLU A 53 12.86 8.21 12.33
N TRP A 54 11.53 8.32 12.23
CA TRP A 54 10.79 7.86 11.06
C TRP A 54 11.24 8.57 9.79
N GLU A 55 11.47 9.88 9.84
CA GLU A 55 11.99 10.66 8.72
C GLU A 55 13.38 10.19 8.29
N SER A 56 14.24 9.80 9.23
CA SER A 56 15.61 9.34 8.94
C SER A 56 15.67 8.00 8.18
N LEU A 57 14.57 7.25 8.14
CA LEU A 57 14.48 6.04 7.32
C LEU A 57 14.42 6.33 5.82
N TRP A 58 14.07 7.55 5.43
CA TRP A 58 13.93 7.92 4.03
C TRP A 58 15.27 8.27 3.39
N ALA A 59 15.40 7.96 2.10
CA ALA A 59 16.51 8.47 1.30
C ALA A 59 16.44 10.01 1.18
N ASP A 60 17.58 10.65 0.94
CA ASP A 60 17.67 12.10 0.82
C ASP A 60 17.45 12.63 -0.61
N ASP A 61 17.17 11.76 -1.55
CA ASP A 61 16.97 12.05 -2.95
C ASP A 61 15.55 12.57 -3.21
N ASP A 62 15.41 13.87 -3.49
CA ASP A 62 14.11 14.53 -3.69
C ASP A 62 13.35 14.03 -4.91
N ASP A 63 14.04 13.55 -5.94
CA ASP A 63 13.42 13.22 -7.23
C ASP A 63 12.79 11.82 -7.23
N THR A 64 13.28 10.93 -6.39
CA THR A 64 12.82 9.54 -6.35
C THR A 64 11.91 9.22 -5.16
N VAL A 65 11.90 10.08 -4.12
CA VAL A 65 11.15 9.83 -2.88
C VAL A 65 9.68 10.20 -3.05
N GLU A 66 8.81 9.23 -2.73
CA GLU A 66 7.35 9.39 -2.76
C GLU A 66 6.70 8.81 -1.51
N TYR A 67 5.93 9.63 -0.78
CA TYR A 67 4.95 9.18 0.20
C TYR A 67 3.55 9.57 -0.26
N ARG A 68 2.71 8.59 -0.57
CA ARG A 68 1.42 8.83 -1.22
C ARG A 68 0.29 8.03 -0.58
N VAL A 69 -0.87 8.67 -0.48
CA VAL A 69 -2.17 8.05 -0.18
C VAL A 69 -3.13 8.53 -1.27
N PRO A 70 -3.32 7.77 -2.36
CA PRO A 70 -4.20 8.14 -3.46
C PRO A 70 -5.67 8.09 -3.02
N MET A 71 -6.55 8.83 -3.71
CA MET A 71 -8.00 8.77 -3.50
C MET A 71 -8.61 7.51 -4.08
N HIS A 72 -8.02 6.99 -5.18
CA HIS A 72 -8.39 5.71 -5.79
C HIS A 72 -7.14 4.92 -6.15
N PRO A 73 -7.19 3.57 -6.13
CA PRO A 73 -6.01 2.73 -6.39
C PRO A 73 -5.36 2.96 -7.75
N ASP A 74 -6.14 3.31 -8.76
CA ASP A 74 -5.70 3.47 -10.16
C ASP A 74 -5.35 4.93 -10.52
N ASP A 75 -5.31 5.82 -9.54
CA ASP A 75 -5.02 7.24 -9.75
C ASP A 75 -3.62 7.48 -10.29
N ASP A 76 -3.50 8.23 -11.40
CA ASP A 76 -2.20 8.70 -11.92
C ASP A 76 -1.59 9.70 -10.91
N PRO A 77 -0.39 9.40 -10.36
CA PRO A 77 0.27 10.26 -9.38
C PRO A 77 0.50 11.69 -9.85
N ARG A 78 0.59 11.92 -11.14
CA ARG A 78 0.93 13.23 -11.72
C ARG A 78 -0.28 14.12 -11.98
N THR A 79 -1.46 13.54 -12.13
CA THR A 79 -2.65 14.25 -12.61
C THR A 79 -3.82 14.20 -11.63
N THR A 80 -3.81 13.25 -10.70
CA THR A 80 -4.95 13.02 -9.80
C THR A 80 -4.65 13.51 -8.38
N LEU A 81 -5.68 14.04 -7.71
CA LEU A 81 -5.60 14.42 -6.31
C LEU A 81 -5.35 13.20 -5.41
N ALA A 82 -4.66 13.42 -4.30
CA ALA A 82 -4.41 12.43 -3.29
C ALA A 82 -4.60 13.01 -1.89
N TYR A 83 -4.92 12.18 -0.90
CA TYR A 83 -4.95 12.60 0.51
C TYR A 83 -3.57 13.02 1.01
N ILE A 84 -2.53 12.30 0.57
CA ILE A 84 -1.12 12.63 0.78
C ILE A 84 -0.40 12.45 -0.57
N ASN A 85 0.45 13.43 -0.93
CA ASN A 85 1.32 13.36 -2.10
C ASN A 85 2.59 14.17 -1.79
N ASP A 86 3.51 13.53 -1.08
CA ASP A 86 4.70 14.16 -0.54
C ASP A 86 5.97 13.60 -1.19
N ASN A 87 6.82 14.48 -1.72
CA ASN A 87 8.20 14.21 -2.03
C ASN A 87 9.08 14.36 -0.77
N ARG A 88 10.38 14.17 -0.87
CA ARG A 88 11.31 14.26 0.27
C ARG A 88 11.20 15.59 1.04
N ARG A 89 11.11 16.71 0.34
CA ARG A 89 10.95 18.04 0.97
C ARG A 89 9.64 18.17 1.73
N ARG A 90 8.54 17.67 1.17
CA ARG A 90 7.22 17.71 1.83
C ARG A 90 7.18 16.77 3.03
N ILE A 91 7.85 15.61 2.99
CA ILE A 91 8.02 14.72 4.14
C ILE A 91 8.73 15.46 5.27
N LYS A 92 9.84 16.16 5.00
CA LYS A 92 10.54 17.01 6.00
C LYS A 92 9.60 18.06 6.62
N SER A 93 8.83 18.76 5.78
CA SER A 93 7.87 19.76 6.24
C SER A 93 6.75 19.15 7.10
N ARG A 94 6.23 18.00 6.69
CA ARG A 94 5.22 17.25 7.46
C ARG A 94 5.75 16.85 8.82
N VAL A 95 6.94 16.27 8.88
CA VAL A 95 7.57 15.86 10.14
C VAL A 95 7.85 17.07 11.04
N ALA A 96 8.37 18.17 10.49
CA ALA A 96 8.54 19.41 11.24
C ALA A 96 7.22 19.87 11.87
N GLN A 97 6.13 19.88 11.11
CA GLN A 97 4.80 20.21 11.61
C GLN A 97 4.31 19.21 12.68
N LEU A 98 4.55 17.90 12.47
CA LEU A 98 4.21 16.86 13.43
C LEU A 98 4.95 17.05 14.75
N ASN A 99 6.18 17.51 14.77
CA ASN A 99 6.99 17.74 15.94
C ASN A 99 6.62 19.03 16.73
N THR A 100 5.90 19.98 16.14
CA THR A 100 5.50 21.19 16.87
C THR A 100 4.53 20.93 18.02
N GLY A 101 3.81 19.78 17.99
CA GLY A 101 2.73 19.49 18.93
C GLY A 101 1.48 20.40 18.80
N ASN A 102 1.59 21.49 18.06
CA ASN A 102 0.52 22.48 17.89
C ASN A 102 -0.40 22.09 16.72
N ARG A 103 -1.23 21.08 16.94
CA ARG A 103 -2.18 20.60 15.91
C ARG A 103 -3.59 20.58 16.47
N HIS A 104 -4.43 21.49 16.00
CA HIS A 104 -5.86 21.48 16.37
C HIS A 104 -6.53 20.14 16.04
N SER A 105 -6.13 19.48 14.95
CA SER A 105 -6.65 18.16 14.54
C SER A 105 -6.09 16.98 15.34
N GLN A 106 -5.07 17.19 16.21
CA GLN A 106 -4.38 16.18 17.00
C GLN A 106 -4.27 16.57 18.50
N THR A 107 -5.23 17.32 19.00
CA THR A 107 -5.32 17.65 20.42
C THR A 107 -6.59 17.02 21.02
N PRO A 108 -6.48 16.05 21.94
CA PRO A 108 -5.25 15.35 22.36
C PRO A 108 -4.58 14.52 21.27
N PRO A 109 -3.31 14.15 21.41
CA PRO A 109 -2.61 13.28 20.45
C PRO A 109 -3.29 11.92 20.31
N SER A 110 -3.30 11.36 19.10
CA SER A 110 -3.78 10.00 18.87
C SER A 110 -2.81 8.97 19.43
N VAL A 111 -3.33 7.95 20.10
CA VAL A 111 -2.61 6.73 20.45
C VAL A 111 -2.86 5.72 19.34
N MET A 112 -1.80 5.18 18.76
CA MET A 112 -1.87 4.32 17.59
C MET A 112 -1.16 3.00 17.79
N ARG A 113 -1.68 1.95 17.19
CA ARG A 113 -1.02 0.66 17.03
C ARG A 113 -1.48 0.05 15.71
N ARG A 114 -0.50 -0.39 14.90
CA ARG A 114 -0.80 -1.08 13.64
C ARG A 114 -0.31 -2.51 13.64
N ILE A 115 -1.02 -3.33 12.89
CA ILE A 115 -0.63 -4.68 12.53
C ILE A 115 -0.25 -4.63 11.05
N VAL A 116 0.94 -5.07 10.73
CA VAL A 116 1.41 -5.29 9.36
C VAL A 116 1.48 -6.79 9.12
N SER A 117 0.90 -7.25 8.04
CA SER A 117 0.80 -8.68 7.73
C SER A 117 0.82 -8.94 6.23
N ASN A 118 0.89 -10.20 5.84
CA ASN A 118 0.87 -10.64 4.45
C ASN A 118 1.91 -9.90 3.59
N SER A 119 3.12 -9.73 4.15
CA SER A 119 4.20 -9.06 3.44
C SER A 119 4.78 -9.99 2.38
N GLU A 120 4.76 -9.54 1.13
CA GLU A 120 5.20 -10.28 -0.04
C GLU A 120 6.10 -9.40 -0.92
N VAL A 121 7.16 -9.98 -1.48
CA VAL A 121 7.99 -9.29 -2.49
C VAL A 121 7.24 -9.27 -3.81
N VAL A 122 7.01 -8.08 -4.36
CA VAL A 122 6.33 -7.88 -5.65
C VAL A 122 7.28 -7.50 -6.78
N ALA A 123 8.43 -6.93 -6.44
CA ALA A 123 9.52 -6.67 -7.37
C ALA A 123 10.84 -6.59 -6.60
N GLU A 124 11.93 -7.00 -7.23
CA GLU A 124 13.27 -6.93 -6.68
C GLU A 124 14.30 -6.82 -7.80
N ASP A 125 15.30 -5.97 -7.60
CA ASP A 125 16.49 -5.86 -8.43
C ASP A 125 17.75 -5.80 -7.54
N ALA A 126 18.92 -5.46 -8.13
CA ALA A 126 20.18 -5.43 -7.39
C ALA A 126 20.17 -4.44 -6.22
N ASP A 127 19.52 -3.31 -6.37
CA ASP A 127 19.59 -2.18 -5.45
C ASP A 127 18.28 -1.93 -4.69
N THR A 128 17.15 -2.43 -5.20
CA THR A 128 15.84 -2.17 -4.61
C THR A 128 15.01 -3.42 -4.40
N VAL A 129 14.17 -3.39 -3.38
CA VAL A 129 13.11 -4.37 -3.15
C VAL A 129 11.79 -3.66 -2.92
N THR A 130 10.73 -4.13 -3.60
CA THR A 130 9.37 -3.64 -3.40
C THR A 130 8.55 -4.70 -2.69
N VAL A 131 8.01 -4.33 -1.54
CA VAL A 131 7.18 -5.19 -0.69
C VAL A 131 5.77 -4.63 -0.61
N GLU A 132 4.81 -5.50 -0.83
CA GLU A 132 3.39 -5.24 -0.59
C GLU A 132 2.97 -5.91 0.72
N SER A 133 2.25 -5.19 1.57
CA SER A 133 1.75 -5.69 2.86
C SER A 133 0.32 -5.22 3.09
N ASN A 134 -0.44 -5.98 3.85
CA ASN A 134 -1.69 -5.49 4.42
C ASN A 134 -1.42 -4.82 5.76
N PHE A 135 -2.23 -3.82 6.13
CA PHE A 135 -2.19 -3.24 7.45
C PHE A 135 -3.59 -3.03 8.03
N ALA A 136 -3.66 -3.05 9.35
CA ALA A 136 -4.78 -2.57 10.14
C ALA A 136 -4.23 -1.65 11.23
N LEU A 137 -4.70 -0.41 11.30
CA LEU A 137 -4.29 0.59 12.28
C LEU A 137 -5.45 0.92 13.21
N PHE A 138 -5.21 0.75 14.49
CA PHE A 138 -6.09 1.15 15.57
C PHE A 138 -5.67 2.52 16.07
N GLU A 139 -6.55 3.50 15.96
CA GLU A 139 -6.35 4.85 16.45
C GLU A 139 -7.35 5.15 17.57
N TYR A 140 -6.87 5.69 18.68
CA TYR A 140 -7.71 6.23 19.73
C TYR A 140 -7.30 7.68 20.04
N ARG A 141 -8.27 8.59 19.96
CA ARG A 141 -8.09 9.97 20.38
C ARG A 141 -9.25 10.42 21.28
N ILE A 142 -10.43 10.57 20.73
CA ILE A 142 -11.70 10.84 21.44
C ILE A 142 -12.59 9.60 21.36
N ARG A 143 -12.50 8.90 20.24
CA ARG A 143 -13.17 7.64 19.95
C ARG A 143 -12.18 6.70 19.24
N GLN A 144 -12.47 5.43 19.28
CA GLN A 144 -11.72 4.45 18.52
C GLN A 144 -12.05 4.56 17.03
N ARG A 145 -11.01 4.46 16.22
CA ARG A 145 -11.09 4.42 14.75
C ARG A 145 -10.23 3.30 14.23
N PHE A 146 -10.62 2.79 13.08
CA PHE A 146 -9.91 1.73 12.38
C PHE A 146 -9.57 2.23 10.99
N TRP A 147 -8.33 2.00 10.59
CA TRP A 147 -7.85 2.23 9.25
C TRP A 147 -7.29 0.93 8.73
N ALA A 148 -7.60 0.56 7.52
CA ALA A 148 -7.10 -0.67 6.94
C ALA A 148 -6.81 -0.49 5.46
N GLY A 149 -5.90 -1.30 4.95
CA GLY A 149 -5.57 -1.25 3.55
C GLY A 149 -4.35 -2.06 3.19
N ARG A 150 -3.83 -1.72 2.04
CA ARG A 150 -2.60 -2.26 1.49
C ARG A 150 -1.55 -1.16 1.44
N VAL A 151 -0.32 -1.49 1.79
CA VAL A 151 0.81 -0.59 1.68
C VAL A 151 1.90 -1.20 0.80
N ILE A 152 2.45 -0.39 -0.08
CA ILE A 152 3.56 -0.75 -0.96
C ILE A 152 4.77 0.06 -0.53
N HIS A 153 5.84 -0.62 -0.12
CA HIS A 153 7.11 -0.02 0.21
C HIS A 153 8.15 -0.37 -0.84
N THR A 154 8.86 0.62 -1.38
CA THR A 154 10.08 0.38 -2.15
C THR A 154 11.26 0.83 -1.31
N ILE A 155 12.17 -0.10 -1.05
CA ILE A 155 13.32 0.04 -0.15
C ILE A 155 14.58 -0.09 -0.99
N ARG A 156 15.50 0.86 -0.83
CA ARG A 156 16.83 0.83 -1.45
C ARG A 156 17.84 0.23 -0.48
N ARG A 157 18.66 -0.69 -0.99
CA ARG A 157 19.87 -1.16 -0.32
C ARG A 157 21.01 -0.18 -0.62
N SER A 158 21.63 0.39 0.39
CA SER A 158 22.77 1.30 0.26
C SER A 158 23.91 0.88 1.18
N ALA A 159 25.11 1.47 0.98
CA ALA A 159 26.25 1.19 1.86
C ALA A 159 25.97 1.51 3.34
N ASP A 160 25.08 2.49 3.61
CA ASP A 160 24.68 2.93 4.94
C ASP A 160 23.43 2.21 5.46
N GLY A 161 23.05 1.09 4.83
CA GLY A 161 21.89 0.29 5.20
C GLY A 161 20.65 0.57 4.33
N LEU A 162 19.48 0.16 4.83
CA LEU A 162 18.22 0.28 4.11
C LEU A 162 17.66 1.71 4.15
N ARG A 163 17.11 2.18 3.03
CA ARG A 163 16.42 3.47 2.92
C ARG A 163 15.11 3.32 2.19
N LEU A 164 14.07 3.94 2.73
CA LEU A 164 12.77 4.01 2.08
C LEU A 164 12.83 5.05 0.96
N ILE A 165 12.45 4.68 -0.25
CA ILE A 165 12.32 5.59 -1.39
C ILE A 165 10.86 5.79 -1.79
N ARG A 166 9.98 4.81 -1.50
CA ARG A 166 8.57 4.93 -1.84
C ARG A 166 7.70 4.26 -0.78
N LYS A 167 6.62 4.93 -0.39
CA LYS A 167 5.52 4.38 0.40
C LYS A 167 4.19 4.81 -0.21
N VAL A 168 3.39 3.86 -0.68
CA VAL A 168 2.04 4.11 -1.20
C VAL A 168 1.04 3.34 -0.36
N VAL A 169 0.05 4.03 0.17
CA VAL A 169 -0.98 3.43 1.04
C VAL A 169 -2.33 3.49 0.33
N HIS A 170 -2.90 2.34 0.05
CA HIS A 170 -4.25 2.20 -0.51
C HIS A 170 -5.22 1.83 0.60
N LEU A 171 -6.08 2.78 0.97
CA LEU A 171 -7.12 2.57 1.97
C LEU A 171 -8.27 1.73 1.40
N VAL A 172 -8.89 0.88 2.23
CA VAL A 172 -10.05 0.06 1.82
C VAL A 172 -11.30 0.90 1.57
N ASP A 173 -11.40 2.07 2.20
CA ASP A 173 -12.49 3.04 2.05
C ASP A 173 -12.15 4.19 1.09
N ALA A 174 -11.08 4.05 0.31
CA ALA A 174 -10.72 4.99 -0.75
C ALA A 174 -11.91 5.22 -1.72
N GLY A 175 -12.16 6.49 -2.06
CA GLY A 175 -13.35 6.89 -2.84
C GLY A 175 -14.59 7.19 -2.01
N GLY A 176 -14.57 6.89 -0.71
CA GLY A 176 -15.57 7.32 0.28
C GLY A 176 -15.14 8.57 1.05
N PRO A 177 -15.91 8.99 2.06
CA PRO A 177 -15.53 10.07 2.95
C PRO A 177 -14.43 9.62 3.90
N VAL A 178 -13.16 9.88 3.53
CA VAL A 178 -12.00 9.62 4.39
C VAL A 178 -11.79 10.81 5.33
N GLU A 179 -11.68 10.54 6.62
CA GLU A 179 -11.36 11.57 7.61
C GLU A 179 -9.93 12.11 7.43
N THR A 180 -9.65 13.29 7.97
CA THR A 180 -8.33 13.93 7.85
C THR A 180 -7.22 13.05 8.40
N LEU A 181 -6.26 12.70 7.55
CA LEU A 181 -5.03 11.98 7.91
C LEU A 181 -4.04 12.96 8.55
N ALA A 182 -4.17 13.21 9.85
CA ALA A 182 -3.34 14.14 10.58
C ALA A 182 -2.13 13.45 11.27
N PHE A 183 -1.83 12.22 10.90
CA PHE A 183 -0.75 11.37 11.41
C PHE A 183 -0.04 10.63 10.26
N LEU A 184 0.98 9.86 10.58
CA LEU A 184 1.68 9.01 9.60
C LEU A 184 0.93 7.66 9.46
N ILE A 185 0.36 7.45 8.27
CA ILE A 185 -0.33 6.19 7.96
C ILE A 185 0.55 5.25 7.16
#